data_5784f2c4ecca5936e51211621d129c27
#
_entry.id   5784f2c4ecca5936e51211621d129c27
#
_cell.length_a   1.000
_cell.length_b   1.000
_cell.length_c   1.000
_cell.angle_alpha   90.00
_cell.angle_beta   90.00
_cell.angle_gamma   90.00
#
_symmetry.space_group_name_H-M   'P 1'
#
loop_
_entity.id
_entity.type
_entity.pdbx_description
1 polymer ?
#
loop_
_entity_poly.entity_id
_entity_poly.type
_entity_poly.pdbx_seq_one_letter_code
_entity_poly.pdbx_strand_id
1 'polypeptide(L)'
;MKPRNSHALIAVLMCSVLVLSACKKASVQEASNSASDAMRVVATESLQTQIQVTEVSSQDVSDTLRTAGQIDFDEQALTRIGASVTGRVTHIQATLGQVVDKGDILALINSSELSGAQLAYLKARSEKELHRRNMARAKTLFEADVISAAEFQRRESEYDIAAAETRAAQDQLRVLGVSPKSIERLASTGAIDSVSSVMATIKGVVVERKIAAGQVVQPSDVLFAVADLSRVWAVAQVPEQQVGQVKVGQSVSIEVPALGHEKLEGKLIYVGQTVNPETRTVLVRTALDNKSGRLKPSMLASMLIESTPVKRLVVPITAVVRQDDADHVFVEESARHFRLSPVKLAAEQNGQRVVLEGLKPGMRIVSDGAFHLNNH
;
A
#
# COMPACT_ATOMS: atom_id res chain seq x y z
N MET A 1 -59.92 0.62 -10.37
CA MET A 1 -61.11 0.08 -9.68
C MET A 1 -60.84 0.09 -8.20
N LYS A 2 -61.52 1.02 -7.54
CA LYS A 2 -61.89 1.03 -6.09
C LYS A 2 -63.12 0.08 -5.95
N PRO A 3 -63.61 -0.32 -4.79
CA PRO A 3 -63.49 0.19 -3.41
C PRO A 3 -63.46 -0.96 -2.32
N ARG A 4 -63.39 -0.82 -1.06
CA ARG A 4 -64.26 -0.19 -0.06
C ARG A 4 -64.10 -0.85 1.31
N ASN A 5 -63.89 -0.06 2.32
CA ASN A 5 -64.65 0.15 3.56
C ASN A 5 -65.07 -1.05 4.43
N SER A 6 -64.79 -0.97 5.76
CA SER A 6 -65.75 -0.69 6.86
C SER A 6 -65.02 -0.82 8.18
N HIS A 7 -64.90 0.22 9.02
CA HIS A 7 -65.80 0.70 10.09
C HIS A 7 -66.33 -0.39 11.04
N ALA A 8 -66.03 -0.35 12.34
CA ALA A 8 -66.82 0.25 13.42
C ALA A 8 -66.23 -0.24 14.77
N LEU A 9 -65.88 0.63 15.68
CA LEU A 9 -66.73 1.18 16.79
C LEU A 9 -67.04 0.20 17.91
N ILE A 10 -66.71 0.60 19.14
CA ILE A 10 -67.44 0.63 20.44
C ILE A 10 -66.38 0.66 21.54
N ALA A 11 -66.05 1.65 22.25
CA ALA A 11 -66.66 2.61 23.16
C ALA A 11 -67.18 2.00 24.49
N VAL A 12 -66.58 2.53 25.56
CA VAL A 12 -67.22 2.80 26.91
C VAL A 12 -67.30 1.58 27.86
N LEU A 13 -66.57 1.61 28.99
CA LEU A 13 -67.17 1.81 30.30
C LEU A 13 -66.15 2.21 31.36
N MET A 14 -66.36 3.37 31.94
CA MET A 14 -65.87 3.87 33.22
C MET A 14 -66.38 3.04 34.38
N CYS A 15 -65.61 2.72 35.42
CA CYS A 15 -66.03 2.90 36.77
C CYS A 15 -64.90 2.84 37.80
N SER A 16 -64.87 3.83 38.60
CA SER A 16 -64.10 4.18 39.78
C SER A 16 -64.07 3.08 40.85
N VAL A 17 -62.93 2.86 41.53
CA VAL A 17 -62.92 2.72 43.00
C VAL A 17 -61.57 3.27 43.52
N LEU A 18 -61.63 4.40 44.21
CA LEU A 18 -60.65 4.86 45.18
C LEU A 18 -60.66 3.96 46.39
N VAL A 19 -59.54 3.40 46.81
CA VAL A 19 -59.32 3.06 48.23
C VAL A 19 -57.93 3.52 48.63
N LEU A 20 -57.86 4.47 49.50
CA LEU A 20 -56.71 4.88 50.28
C LEU A 20 -56.15 3.70 51.08
N SER A 21 -54.86 3.52 51.06
CA SER A 21 -54.16 3.00 52.24
C SER A 21 -52.78 3.64 52.29
N ALA A 22 -52.61 4.44 53.29
CA ALA A 22 -51.37 5.08 53.71
C ALA A 22 -50.42 4.10 54.37
N CYS A 23 -49.13 4.52 54.44
CA CYS A 23 -48.05 4.07 55.30
C CYS A 23 -47.30 2.80 54.95
N LYS A 24 -46.07 2.96 54.39
CA LYS A 24 -44.86 2.84 55.24
C LYS A 24 -43.60 3.27 54.45
N LYS A 25 -43.12 4.44 54.75
CA LYS A 25 -41.77 4.85 54.50
C LYS A 25 -40.87 4.02 55.45
N ALA A 26 -40.33 2.92 54.96
CA ALA A 26 -39.28 2.16 55.62
C ALA A 26 -37.99 2.41 54.87
N SER A 27 -37.10 3.02 55.55
CA SER A 27 -35.67 3.23 55.38
C SER A 27 -34.98 2.31 54.34
N VAL A 28 -34.68 2.86 53.16
CA VAL A 28 -33.72 2.37 52.20
C VAL A 28 -32.39 3.12 52.38
N GLN A 29 -31.99 3.34 53.60
CA GLN A 29 -30.77 4.12 53.90
C GLN A 29 -29.71 3.34 54.71
N GLU A 30 -29.96 2.07 55.04
CA GLU A 30 -28.98 1.25 55.75
C GLU A 30 -28.29 0.17 54.93
N ALA A 31 -28.73 -0.08 53.68
CA ALA A 31 -28.08 -1.07 52.80
C ALA A 31 -26.93 -0.51 51.97
N SER A 32 -26.71 0.82 51.89
CA SER A 32 -25.61 1.41 51.14
C SER A 32 -24.31 1.62 51.95
N ASN A 33 -24.39 1.58 53.30
CA ASN A 33 -23.22 1.75 54.14
C ASN A 33 -22.51 0.44 54.45
N SER A 34 -23.15 -0.71 54.42
CA SER A 34 -22.50 -2.00 54.70
C SER A 34 -21.72 -2.54 53.50
N ALA A 35 -22.07 -2.18 52.27
CA ALA A 35 -21.28 -2.57 51.07
C ALA A 35 -20.02 -1.73 50.88
N SER A 36 -19.95 -0.52 51.49
CA SER A 36 -18.74 0.33 51.44
C SER A 36 -17.68 -0.04 52.46
N ASP A 37 -18.06 -0.64 53.55
CA ASP A 37 -17.11 -1.08 54.63
C ASP A 37 -16.45 -2.43 54.33
N ALA A 38 -17.09 -3.30 53.57
CA ALA A 38 -16.54 -4.61 53.15
C ALA A 38 -15.37 -4.49 52.14
N MET A 39 -15.08 -3.31 51.65
CA MET A 39 -13.99 -3.03 50.68
C MET A 39 -12.80 -2.30 51.29
N ARG A 40 -12.80 -2.07 52.64
CA ARG A 40 -11.71 -1.37 53.33
C ARG A 40 -10.87 -2.32 54.17
N VAL A 41 -9.55 -2.24 53.96
CA VAL A 41 -8.56 -3.04 54.69
C VAL A 41 -7.64 -2.11 55.44
N VAL A 42 -7.40 -2.40 56.75
CA VAL A 42 -6.42 -1.69 57.57
C VAL A 42 -5.14 -2.52 57.63
N ALA A 43 -4.06 -2.02 57.07
CA ALA A 43 -2.79 -2.73 57.10
C ALA A 43 -2.15 -2.73 58.49
N THR A 44 -1.84 -3.90 59.01
CA THR A 44 -1.04 -4.06 60.23
C THR A 44 0.40 -3.63 60.00
N GLU A 45 1.17 -3.41 61.08
CA GLU A 45 2.58 -2.98 60.94
C GLU A 45 3.45 -3.97 60.18
N SER A 46 3.16 -5.27 60.32
CA SER A 46 3.81 -6.34 59.58
C SER A 46 3.48 -6.34 58.10
N LEU A 47 2.25 -6.00 57.71
CA LEU A 47 1.81 -5.90 56.31
C LEU A 47 2.41 -4.68 55.63
N GLN A 48 2.62 -3.57 56.34
CA GLN A 48 3.26 -2.37 55.77
C GLN A 48 4.67 -2.61 55.22
N THR A 49 5.39 -3.54 55.81
CA THR A 49 6.74 -3.90 55.33
C THR A 49 6.73 -4.79 54.11
N GLN A 50 5.57 -5.37 53.76
CA GLN A 50 5.40 -6.29 52.63
C GLN A 50 4.68 -5.65 51.43
N ILE A 51 4.24 -4.41 51.57
CA ILE A 51 3.55 -3.69 50.49
C ILE A 51 4.34 -2.47 50.04
N GLN A 52 4.31 -2.17 48.76
CA GLN A 52 4.80 -0.91 48.21
C GLN A 52 3.69 -0.07 47.72
N VAL A 53 3.68 1.23 48.07
CA VAL A 53 2.69 2.19 47.63
C VAL A 53 3.35 3.16 46.67
N THR A 54 2.73 3.33 45.49
CA THR A 54 3.22 4.22 44.44
C THR A 54 2.08 5.11 43.93
N GLU A 55 2.41 6.30 43.48
CA GLU A 55 1.46 7.22 42.85
C GLU A 55 1.16 6.79 41.44
N VAL A 56 -0.10 6.76 41.06
CA VAL A 56 -0.54 6.48 39.68
C VAL A 56 -0.12 7.64 38.80
N SER A 57 0.79 7.38 37.89
CA SER A 57 1.35 8.36 36.97
C SER A 57 0.97 8.05 35.51
N SER A 58 1.00 9.09 34.70
CA SER A 58 0.84 8.93 33.25
C SER A 58 2.19 8.60 32.64
N GLN A 59 2.23 7.56 31.83
CA GLN A 59 3.38 7.18 31.01
C GLN A 59 3.03 7.22 29.52
N ASP A 60 4.04 7.41 28.70
CA ASP A 60 3.89 7.33 27.26
C ASP A 60 3.73 5.85 26.86
N VAL A 61 2.55 5.47 26.42
CA VAL A 61 2.21 4.11 25.99
C VAL A 61 2.01 4.10 24.48
N SER A 62 2.74 3.22 23.79
CA SER A 62 2.55 2.95 22.37
C SER A 62 1.76 1.66 22.21
N ASP A 63 0.63 1.74 21.56
CA ASP A 63 -0.10 0.56 21.12
C ASP A 63 0.56 0.00 19.85
N THR A 64 0.62 -1.30 19.72
CA THR A 64 1.08 -1.95 18.48
C THR A 64 -0.13 -2.38 17.65
N LEU A 65 -0.28 -1.78 16.49
CA LEU A 65 -1.30 -2.18 15.52
C LEU A 65 -0.76 -3.34 14.68
N ARG A 66 -1.34 -4.52 14.82
CA ARG A 66 -1.03 -5.66 13.97
C ARG A 66 -2.01 -5.73 12.81
N THR A 67 -1.49 -5.72 11.59
CA THR A 67 -2.29 -5.84 10.37
C THR A 67 -1.73 -6.88 9.42
N ALA A 68 -2.61 -7.57 8.71
CA ALA A 68 -2.22 -8.52 7.67
C ALA A 68 -1.71 -7.76 6.44
N GLY A 69 -0.70 -8.30 5.81
CA GLY A 69 -0.08 -7.74 4.63
C GLY A 69 0.59 -8.80 3.77
N GLN A 70 1.31 -8.35 2.79
CA GLN A 70 2.12 -9.18 1.90
C GLN A 70 3.36 -8.42 1.42
N ILE A 71 4.32 -9.18 0.94
CA ILE A 71 5.44 -8.63 0.17
C ILE A 71 4.93 -8.37 -1.25
N ASP A 72 5.31 -7.22 -1.82
CA ASP A 72 4.93 -6.84 -3.17
C ASP A 72 6.12 -6.26 -3.91
N PHE A 73 5.99 -6.10 -5.22
CA PHE A 73 6.98 -5.42 -6.03
C PHE A 73 7.14 -3.96 -5.60
N ASP A 74 8.35 -3.43 -5.71
CA ASP A 74 8.53 -2.00 -5.83
C ASP A 74 8.03 -1.58 -7.22
N GLU A 75 6.84 -0.96 -7.28
CA GLU A 75 6.20 -0.54 -8.53
C GLU A 75 7.08 0.43 -9.35
N GLN A 76 8.01 1.13 -8.72
CA GLN A 76 8.96 2.02 -9.38
C GLN A 76 10.10 1.24 -10.04
N ALA A 77 10.34 0.02 -9.60
CA ALA A 77 11.36 -0.89 -10.10
C ALA A 77 10.78 -2.04 -10.96
N LEU A 78 9.49 -1.96 -11.31
CA LEU A 78 8.78 -2.91 -12.17
C LEU A 78 8.46 -2.24 -13.51
N THR A 79 8.87 -2.88 -14.61
CA THR A 79 8.53 -2.41 -15.97
C THR A 79 7.77 -3.48 -16.72
N ARG A 80 6.63 -3.09 -17.30
CA ARG A 80 5.87 -3.92 -18.25
C ARG A 80 6.34 -3.60 -19.66
N ILE A 81 6.74 -4.63 -20.41
CA ILE A 81 7.31 -4.52 -21.74
C ILE A 81 6.30 -5.06 -22.73
N GLY A 82 5.86 -4.20 -23.65
CA GLY A 82 4.91 -4.51 -24.71
C GLY A 82 5.59 -4.70 -26.08
N ALA A 83 4.76 -5.03 -27.07
CA ALA A 83 5.16 -5.01 -28.47
C ALA A 83 5.23 -3.57 -28.99
N SER A 84 6.21 -3.25 -29.83
CA SER A 84 6.29 -1.96 -30.53
C SER A 84 5.60 -2.00 -31.90
N VAL A 85 5.29 -3.20 -32.41
CA VAL A 85 4.73 -3.45 -33.73
C VAL A 85 3.69 -4.56 -33.65
N THR A 86 2.75 -4.56 -34.59
CA THR A 86 1.87 -5.71 -34.82
C THR A 86 2.64 -6.80 -35.56
N GLY A 87 2.60 -8.04 -35.05
CA GLY A 87 3.29 -9.16 -35.71
C GLY A 87 3.16 -10.49 -35.00
N ARG A 88 3.78 -11.51 -35.56
CA ARG A 88 3.81 -12.87 -35.00
C ARG A 88 5.08 -13.10 -34.22
N VAL A 89 4.96 -13.60 -32.99
CA VAL A 89 6.10 -14.04 -32.17
C VAL A 89 6.73 -15.26 -32.83
N THR A 90 7.99 -15.13 -33.23
CA THR A 90 8.76 -16.22 -33.87
C THR A 90 9.63 -16.96 -32.86
N HIS A 91 10.27 -16.24 -31.96
CA HIS A 91 11.16 -16.82 -30.97
C HIS A 91 10.96 -16.11 -29.61
N ILE A 92 11.02 -16.88 -28.53
CA ILE A 92 11.05 -16.41 -27.17
C ILE A 92 12.40 -16.83 -26.58
N GLN A 93 13.21 -15.86 -26.17
CA GLN A 93 14.55 -16.11 -25.62
C GLN A 93 14.54 -16.07 -24.10
N ALA A 94 13.69 -15.22 -23.51
CA ALA A 94 13.62 -15.06 -22.06
C ALA A 94 12.66 -16.05 -21.40
N THR A 95 13.07 -16.61 -20.26
CA THR A 95 12.26 -17.50 -19.42
C THR A 95 11.89 -16.82 -18.11
N LEU A 96 10.82 -17.29 -17.47
CA LEU A 96 10.43 -16.83 -16.13
C LEU A 96 11.54 -17.11 -15.12
N GLY A 97 11.85 -16.13 -14.27
CA GLY A 97 12.92 -16.20 -13.29
C GLY A 97 14.33 -15.88 -13.82
N GLN A 98 14.48 -15.69 -15.12
CA GLN A 98 15.78 -15.33 -15.72
C GLN A 98 16.17 -13.90 -15.34
N VAL A 99 17.44 -13.71 -14.97
CA VAL A 99 18.04 -12.39 -14.81
C VAL A 99 18.40 -11.86 -16.19
N VAL A 100 18.04 -10.62 -16.47
CA VAL A 100 18.31 -9.93 -17.73
C VAL A 100 18.91 -8.56 -17.47
N ASP A 101 19.79 -8.13 -18.36
CA ASP A 101 20.33 -6.78 -18.38
C ASP A 101 19.53 -5.89 -19.35
N LYS A 102 19.63 -4.58 -19.17
CA LYS A 102 18.99 -3.62 -20.09
C LYS A 102 19.52 -3.79 -21.50
N GLY A 103 18.63 -4.04 -22.44
CA GLY A 103 18.96 -4.26 -23.86
C GLY A 103 18.97 -5.72 -24.27
N ASP A 104 18.90 -6.67 -23.33
CA ASP A 104 18.77 -8.09 -23.66
C ASP A 104 17.49 -8.38 -24.44
N ILE A 105 17.58 -9.25 -25.45
CA ILE A 105 16.45 -9.63 -26.28
C ILE A 105 15.61 -10.67 -25.54
N LEU A 106 14.33 -10.36 -25.33
CA LEU A 106 13.36 -11.23 -24.66
C LEU A 106 12.58 -12.09 -25.67
N ALA A 107 12.22 -11.50 -26.82
CA ALA A 107 11.50 -12.17 -27.90
C ALA A 107 11.74 -11.50 -29.25
N LEU A 108 11.45 -12.23 -30.32
CA LEU A 108 11.49 -11.76 -31.70
C LEU A 108 10.08 -11.83 -32.30
N ILE A 109 9.68 -10.74 -32.98
CA ILE A 109 8.38 -10.59 -33.64
C ILE A 109 8.60 -10.35 -35.11
N ASN A 110 7.99 -11.15 -35.96
CA ASN A 110 7.96 -10.90 -37.41
C ASN A 110 6.76 -9.97 -37.73
N SER A 111 7.06 -8.81 -38.33
CA SER A 111 6.07 -7.76 -38.59
C SER A 111 6.09 -7.34 -40.06
N SER A 112 4.95 -7.50 -40.73
CA SER A 112 4.71 -6.94 -42.08
C SER A 112 4.60 -5.41 -42.05
N GLU A 113 4.09 -4.83 -40.95
CA GLU A 113 4.01 -3.39 -40.72
C GLU A 113 5.43 -2.77 -40.74
N LEU A 114 6.37 -3.38 -40.02
CA LEU A 114 7.76 -2.93 -40.00
C LEU A 114 8.40 -3.00 -41.38
N SER A 115 8.18 -4.09 -42.13
CA SER A 115 8.69 -4.25 -43.48
C SER A 115 8.12 -3.19 -44.43
N GLY A 116 6.82 -2.90 -44.32
CA GLY A 116 6.14 -1.85 -45.11
C GLY A 116 6.71 -0.46 -44.82
N ALA A 117 6.91 -0.12 -43.54
CA ALA A 117 7.53 1.14 -43.14
C ALA A 117 8.97 1.30 -43.63
N GLN A 118 9.77 0.22 -43.61
CA GLN A 118 11.12 0.23 -44.15
C GLN A 118 11.14 0.44 -45.67
N LEU A 119 10.22 -0.19 -46.38
CA LEU A 119 10.08 0.02 -47.85
C LEU A 119 9.67 1.46 -48.14
N ALA A 120 8.73 2.02 -47.40
CA ALA A 120 8.30 3.41 -47.55
C ALA A 120 9.45 4.39 -47.36
N TYR A 121 10.29 4.17 -46.32
CA TYR A 121 11.49 4.97 -46.08
C TYR A 121 12.49 4.87 -47.23
N LEU A 122 12.78 3.67 -47.75
CA LEU A 122 13.70 3.51 -48.88
C LEU A 122 13.20 4.19 -50.14
N LYS A 123 11.91 4.13 -50.43
CA LYS A 123 11.26 4.87 -51.55
C LYS A 123 11.42 6.37 -51.39
N ALA A 124 10.98 6.93 -50.25
CA ALA A 124 11.08 8.36 -50.02
C ALA A 124 12.56 8.85 -50.08
N ARG A 125 13.48 8.07 -49.57
CA ARG A 125 14.93 8.39 -49.63
C ARG A 125 15.43 8.40 -51.09
N SER A 126 14.99 7.45 -51.93
CA SER A 126 15.37 7.41 -53.35
C SER A 126 14.83 8.59 -54.10
N GLU A 127 13.58 9.00 -53.86
CA GLU A 127 12.95 10.18 -54.43
C GLU A 127 13.65 11.46 -54.01
N LYS A 128 13.97 11.62 -52.71
CA LYS A 128 14.78 12.74 -52.22
C LYS A 128 16.12 12.83 -52.96
N GLU A 129 16.81 11.72 -53.14
CA GLU A 129 18.11 11.73 -53.79
C GLU A 129 18.00 12.08 -55.28
N LEU A 130 16.91 11.65 -55.96
CA LEU A 130 16.61 12.06 -57.32
C LEU A 130 16.38 13.58 -57.42
N HIS A 131 15.51 14.12 -56.58
CA HIS A 131 15.23 15.55 -56.54
C HIS A 131 16.43 16.39 -56.11
N ARG A 132 17.24 15.90 -55.21
CA ARG A 132 18.54 16.54 -54.83
C ARG A 132 19.46 16.71 -56.04
N ARG A 133 19.60 15.66 -56.90
CA ARG A 133 20.44 15.74 -58.11
C ARG A 133 19.82 16.69 -59.15
N ASN A 134 18.48 16.67 -59.29
CA ASN A 134 17.78 17.57 -60.19
C ASN A 134 17.91 19.04 -59.78
N MET A 135 17.75 19.32 -58.47
CA MET A 135 17.91 20.66 -57.92
C MET A 135 19.39 21.13 -58.09
N ALA A 136 20.39 20.28 -57.83
CA ALA A 136 21.79 20.62 -58.02
C ALA A 136 22.13 20.97 -59.46
N ARG A 137 21.56 20.21 -60.41
CA ARG A 137 21.72 20.50 -61.85
C ARG A 137 21.01 21.77 -62.25
N ALA A 138 19.79 22.00 -61.76
CA ALA A 138 19.03 23.21 -62.01
C ALA A 138 19.74 24.46 -61.46
N LYS A 139 20.40 24.32 -60.29
CA LYS A 139 21.21 25.41 -59.71
C LYS A 139 22.35 25.84 -60.65
N THR A 140 23.12 24.85 -61.20
CA THR A 140 24.18 25.14 -62.18
C THR A 140 23.67 25.83 -63.43
N LEU A 141 22.49 25.38 -63.97
CA LEU A 141 21.88 25.97 -65.18
C LEU A 141 21.32 27.38 -64.90
N PHE A 142 20.81 27.64 -63.73
CA PHE A 142 20.34 28.96 -63.30
C PHE A 142 21.49 29.92 -63.14
N GLU A 143 22.59 29.53 -62.53
CA GLU A 143 23.82 30.32 -62.38
C GLU A 143 24.48 30.62 -63.75
N ALA A 144 24.18 29.83 -64.81
CA ALA A 144 24.60 30.06 -66.18
C ALA A 144 23.57 30.80 -67.04
N ASP A 145 22.50 31.36 -66.44
CA ASP A 145 21.40 32.05 -67.07
C ASP A 145 20.65 31.19 -68.15
N VAL A 146 20.68 29.85 -68.04
CA VAL A 146 20.03 28.91 -68.97
C VAL A 146 18.56 28.66 -68.65
N ILE A 147 18.20 28.70 -67.36
CA ILE A 147 16.81 28.50 -66.89
C ILE A 147 16.33 29.68 -66.06
N SER A 148 15.00 29.83 -65.96
CA SER A 148 14.39 30.90 -65.20
C SER A 148 14.45 30.64 -63.71
N ALA A 149 14.37 31.71 -62.88
CA ALA A 149 14.23 31.60 -61.41
C ALA A 149 13.03 30.75 -60.99
N ALA A 150 11.93 30.86 -61.72
CA ALA A 150 10.70 30.07 -61.45
C ALA A 150 10.95 28.55 -61.62
N GLU A 151 11.71 28.15 -62.64
CA GLU A 151 12.08 26.71 -62.84
C GLU A 151 13.01 26.23 -61.75
N PHE A 152 14.02 27.03 -61.35
CA PHE A 152 14.90 26.66 -60.21
C PHE A 152 14.09 26.51 -58.91
N GLN A 153 13.24 27.46 -58.56
CA GLN A 153 12.41 27.42 -57.37
C GLN A 153 11.47 26.20 -57.37
N ARG A 154 10.95 25.79 -58.53
CA ARG A 154 10.18 24.56 -58.66
C ARG A 154 10.99 23.32 -58.25
N ARG A 155 12.22 23.20 -58.73
CA ARG A 155 13.12 22.07 -58.40
C ARG A 155 13.52 22.07 -56.94
N GLU A 156 13.72 23.24 -56.36
CA GLU A 156 14.00 23.41 -54.93
C GLU A 156 12.79 22.94 -54.10
N SER A 157 11.59 23.36 -54.45
CA SER A 157 10.34 22.96 -53.79
C SER A 157 10.11 21.43 -53.87
N GLU A 158 10.35 20.82 -55.06
CA GLU A 158 10.28 19.37 -55.24
C GLU A 158 11.25 18.61 -54.30
N TYR A 159 12.48 19.12 -54.12
CA TYR A 159 13.46 18.56 -53.23
C TYR A 159 13.02 18.71 -51.75
N ASP A 160 12.50 19.87 -51.38
CA ASP A 160 12.05 20.14 -50.03
C ASP A 160 10.89 19.24 -49.60
N ILE A 161 9.93 19.01 -50.52
CA ILE A 161 8.82 18.06 -50.31
C ILE A 161 9.37 16.65 -50.10
N ALA A 162 10.23 16.16 -51.00
CA ALA A 162 10.81 14.82 -50.88
C ALA A 162 11.66 14.66 -49.61
N ALA A 163 12.34 15.75 -49.17
CA ALA A 163 13.10 15.76 -47.93
C ALA A 163 12.19 15.66 -46.71
N ALA A 164 11.01 16.35 -46.74
CA ALA A 164 10.01 16.25 -45.69
C ALA A 164 9.40 14.85 -45.58
N GLU A 165 9.05 14.25 -46.72
CA GLU A 165 8.52 12.87 -46.78
C GLU A 165 9.55 11.84 -46.22
N THR A 166 10.82 12.00 -46.58
CA THR A 166 11.91 11.13 -46.03
C THR A 166 12.00 11.25 -44.53
N ARG A 167 11.88 12.47 -43.98
CA ARG A 167 11.90 12.70 -42.52
C ARG A 167 10.69 12.04 -41.86
N ALA A 168 9.48 12.22 -42.42
CA ALA A 168 8.27 11.60 -41.90
C ALA A 168 8.36 10.05 -41.89
N ALA A 169 8.86 9.44 -42.98
CA ALA A 169 9.06 7.99 -43.04
C ALA A 169 10.14 7.51 -42.05
N GLN A 170 11.18 8.30 -41.81
CA GLN A 170 12.21 8.01 -40.81
C GLN A 170 11.65 8.07 -39.39
N ASP A 171 10.81 9.07 -39.10
CA ASP A 171 10.19 9.22 -37.79
C ASP A 171 9.19 8.08 -37.53
N GLN A 172 8.46 7.63 -38.56
CA GLN A 172 7.60 6.45 -38.47
C GLN A 172 8.41 5.20 -38.04
N LEU A 173 9.59 4.97 -38.61
CA LEU A 173 10.46 3.87 -38.18
C LEU A 173 10.90 3.99 -36.71
N ARG A 174 11.17 5.19 -36.23
CA ARG A 174 11.49 5.42 -34.81
C ARG A 174 10.32 5.09 -33.88
N VAL A 175 9.11 5.48 -34.27
CA VAL A 175 7.87 5.15 -33.54
C VAL A 175 7.68 3.64 -33.44
N LEU A 176 8.02 2.89 -34.50
CA LEU A 176 8.00 1.42 -34.51
C LEU A 176 9.19 0.79 -33.76
N GLY A 177 10.00 1.59 -33.05
CA GLY A 177 11.10 1.10 -32.22
C GLY A 177 12.40 0.79 -32.96
N VAL A 178 12.54 1.19 -34.23
CA VAL A 178 13.80 1.00 -34.98
C VAL A 178 14.88 1.96 -34.51
N SER A 179 16.02 1.43 -34.09
CA SER A 179 17.12 2.25 -33.61
C SER A 179 17.73 3.11 -34.73
N PRO A 180 18.32 4.29 -34.41
CA PRO A 180 19.02 5.13 -35.40
C PRO A 180 20.07 4.34 -36.19
N LYS A 181 20.83 3.50 -35.53
CA LYS A 181 21.86 2.64 -36.14
C LYS A 181 21.26 1.63 -37.13
N SER A 182 20.09 1.08 -36.84
CA SER A 182 19.36 0.19 -37.76
C SER A 182 18.81 0.92 -38.97
N ILE A 183 18.34 2.17 -38.79
CA ILE A 183 17.91 3.03 -39.90
C ILE A 183 19.09 3.37 -40.85
N GLU A 184 20.27 3.67 -40.31
CA GLU A 184 21.48 3.92 -41.08
C GLU A 184 21.90 2.66 -41.86
N ARG A 185 21.83 1.48 -41.23
CA ARG A 185 22.10 0.20 -41.90
C ARG A 185 21.11 -0.06 -43.06
N LEU A 186 19.80 0.15 -42.79
CA LEU A 186 18.76 0.06 -43.82
C LEU A 186 19.07 1.03 -44.98
N ALA A 187 19.42 2.27 -44.65
CA ALA A 187 19.77 3.29 -45.65
C ALA A 187 20.97 2.90 -46.52
N SER A 188 22.00 2.26 -45.96
CA SER A 188 23.22 1.88 -46.65
C SER A 188 23.10 0.58 -47.45
N THR A 189 22.42 -0.43 -46.90
CA THR A 189 22.30 -1.76 -47.51
C THR A 189 21.06 -1.95 -48.38
N GLY A 190 19.99 -1.20 -48.10
CA GLY A 190 18.67 -1.43 -48.72
C GLY A 190 17.97 -2.72 -48.28
N ALA A 191 18.57 -3.47 -47.33
CA ALA A 191 18.05 -4.76 -46.88
C ALA A 191 16.92 -4.54 -45.85
N ILE A 192 15.70 -4.97 -46.19
CA ILE A 192 14.53 -4.94 -45.34
C ILE A 192 14.61 -6.10 -44.34
N ASP A 193 14.40 -5.81 -43.06
CA ASP A 193 14.33 -6.80 -41.99
C ASP A 193 12.93 -6.71 -41.31
N SER A 194 12.16 -7.80 -41.39
CA SER A 194 10.82 -7.87 -40.80
C SER A 194 10.83 -8.17 -39.30
N VAL A 195 12.02 -8.41 -38.70
CA VAL A 195 12.14 -8.82 -37.32
C VAL A 195 12.27 -7.62 -36.40
N SER A 196 11.30 -7.48 -35.51
CA SER A 196 11.33 -6.57 -34.37
C SER A 196 11.76 -7.31 -33.10
N SER A 197 12.75 -6.76 -32.39
CA SER A 197 13.23 -7.32 -31.12
C SER A 197 12.52 -6.67 -29.95
N VAL A 198 11.93 -7.48 -29.06
CA VAL A 198 11.42 -7.05 -27.76
C VAL A 198 12.59 -7.12 -26.77
N MET A 199 12.98 -5.98 -26.20
CA MET A 199 14.17 -5.88 -25.34
C MET A 199 13.80 -5.48 -23.91
N ALA A 200 14.60 -5.94 -22.94
CA ALA A 200 14.53 -5.48 -21.56
C ALA A 200 14.87 -4.00 -21.47
N THR A 201 14.02 -3.22 -20.81
CA THR A 201 14.21 -1.77 -20.63
C THR A 201 14.98 -1.43 -19.36
N ILE A 202 14.99 -2.35 -18.39
CA ILE A 202 15.73 -2.27 -17.14
C ILE A 202 16.50 -3.57 -16.90
N LYS A 203 17.50 -3.54 -16.03
CA LYS A 203 18.10 -4.73 -15.44
C LYS A 203 17.17 -5.29 -14.37
N GLY A 204 17.00 -6.63 -14.33
CA GLY A 204 16.15 -7.26 -13.34
C GLY A 204 15.86 -8.72 -13.64
N VAL A 205 14.77 -9.23 -13.04
CA VAL A 205 14.31 -10.60 -13.23
C VAL A 205 13.01 -10.58 -14.04
N VAL A 206 12.85 -11.51 -14.97
CA VAL A 206 11.60 -11.71 -15.70
C VAL A 206 10.58 -12.34 -14.75
N VAL A 207 9.64 -11.54 -14.28
CA VAL A 207 8.61 -11.95 -13.29
C VAL A 207 7.29 -12.36 -13.93
N GLU A 208 7.07 -11.96 -15.17
CA GLU A 208 5.86 -12.32 -15.92
C GLU A 208 6.19 -12.51 -17.41
N ARG A 209 5.56 -13.51 -18.03
CA ARG A 209 5.61 -13.76 -19.47
C ARG A 209 4.19 -14.14 -19.95
N LYS A 210 3.60 -13.28 -20.80
CA LYS A 210 2.22 -13.42 -21.32
C LYS A 210 2.15 -13.77 -22.80
N ILE A 211 3.21 -14.32 -23.36
CA ILE A 211 3.27 -14.66 -24.79
C ILE A 211 3.63 -16.12 -25.02
N ALA A 212 3.18 -16.62 -26.19
CA ALA A 212 3.53 -17.92 -26.73
C ALA A 212 4.13 -17.78 -28.13
N ALA A 213 5.00 -18.73 -28.53
CA ALA A 213 5.52 -18.79 -29.90
C ALA A 213 4.37 -19.02 -30.89
N GLY A 214 4.40 -18.29 -32.00
CA GLY A 214 3.34 -18.31 -33.00
C GLY A 214 2.15 -17.38 -32.75
N GLN A 215 2.03 -16.82 -31.54
CA GLN A 215 0.99 -15.84 -31.20
C GLN A 215 1.15 -14.55 -32.02
N VAL A 216 0.03 -13.95 -32.43
CA VAL A 216 0.00 -12.59 -32.99
C VAL A 216 -0.19 -11.61 -31.84
N VAL A 217 0.64 -10.56 -31.80
CA VAL A 217 0.64 -9.52 -30.76
C VAL A 217 0.47 -8.14 -31.40
N GLN A 218 0.01 -7.18 -30.59
CA GLN A 218 -0.22 -5.79 -30.95
C GLN A 218 0.47 -4.84 -29.96
N PRO A 219 0.70 -3.57 -30.28
CA PRO A 219 1.36 -2.60 -29.39
C PRO A 219 0.69 -2.41 -28.02
N SER A 220 -0.61 -2.71 -27.88
CA SER A 220 -1.35 -2.67 -26.61
C SER A 220 -1.03 -3.85 -25.67
N ASP A 221 -0.47 -4.95 -26.20
CA ASP A 221 -0.26 -6.18 -25.46
C ASP A 221 0.97 -6.08 -24.57
N VAL A 222 0.82 -6.41 -23.27
CA VAL A 222 1.93 -6.60 -22.36
C VAL A 222 2.50 -8.00 -22.55
N LEU A 223 3.78 -8.09 -22.94
CA LEU A 223 4.44 -9.35 -23.28
C LEU A 223 5.23 -9.92 -22.10
N PHE A 224 5.96 -9.05 -21.41
CA PHE A 224 6.79 -9.37 -20.27
C PHE A 224 6.63 -8.36 -19.15
N ALA A 225 6.95 -8.78 -17.93
CA ALA A 225 7.27 -7.87 -16.84
C ALA A 225 8.66 -8.22 -16.31
N VAL A 226 9.50 -7.19 -16.15
CA VAL A 226 10.84 -7.28 -15.57
C VAL A 226 10.88 -6.41 -14.33
N ALA A 227 11.34 -6.96 -13.21
CA ALA A 227 11.43 -6.28 -11.94
C ALA A 227 12.84 -6.36 -11.35
N ASP A 228 13.32 -5.25 -10.80
CA ASP A 228 14.47 -5.28 -9.90
C ASP A 228 13.97 -5.72 -8.51
N LEU A 229 14.36 -6.91 -8.10
CA LEU A 229 13.95 -7.50 -6.81
C LEU A 229 14.94 -7.22 -5.68
N SER A 230 15.94 -6.36 -5.87
CA SER A 230 16.90 -5.97 -4.83
C SER A 230 16.23 -5.19 -3.67
N ARG A 231 15.09 -4.57 -3.96
CA ARG A 231 14.16 -3.97 -3.00
C ARG A 231 12.75 -4.44 -3.29
N VAL A 232 11.98 -4.61 -2.24
CA VAL A 232 10.56 -4.99 -2.31
C VAL A 232 9.76 -4.10 -1.35
N TRP A 233 8.46 -4.06 -1.51
CA TRP A 233 7.58 -3.43 -0.57
C TRP A 233 6.90 -4.47 0.32
N ALA A 234 6.78 -4.18 1.62
CA ALA A 234 5.77 -4.77 2.46
C ALA A 234 4.54 -3.87 2.40
N VAL A 235 3.43 -4.41 1.96
CA VAL A 235 2.14 -3.71 1.86
C VAL A 235 1.17 -4.32 2.83
N ALA A 236 0.39 -3.47 3.53
CA ALA A 236 -0.63 -3.93 4.45
C ALA A 236 -1.87 -3.04 4.35
N GLN A 237 -2.99 -3.55 4.85
CA GLN A 237 -4.28 -2.86 4.81
C GLN A 237 -4.74 -2.55 6.23
N VAL A 238 -4.72 -1.27 6.60
CA VAL A 238 -5.13 -0.79 7.92
C VAL A 238 -6.62 -0.47 7.92
N PRO A 239 -7.42 -1.01 8.86
CA PRO A 239 -8.83 -0.67 8.99
C PRO A 239 -9.06 0.84 9.15
N GLU A 240 -10.10 1.38 8.51
CA GLU A 240 -10.47 2.81 8.53
C GLU A 240 -10.51 3.39 9.94
N GLN A 241 -11.03 2.63 10.91
CA GLN A 241 -11.15 3.04 12.31
C GLN A 241 -9.80 3.27 13.01
N GLN A 242 -8.72 2.66 12.51
CA GLN A 242 -7.39 2.69 13.10
C GLN A 242 -6.40 3.58 12.32
N VAL A 243 -6.81 4.07 11.14
CA VAL A 243 -5.94 4.84 10.25
C VAL A 243 -5.45 6.15 10.88
N GLY A 244 -6.24 6.74 11.78
CA GLY A 244 -5.85 7.97 12.50
C GLY A 244 -4.60 7.81 13.38
N GLN A 245 -4.22 6.56 13.72
CA GLN A 245 -3.04 6.24 14.53
C GLN A 245 -1.80 5.99 13.68
N VAL A 246 -1.94 5.94 12.34
CA VAL A 246 -0.87 5.56 11.41
C VAL A 246 -0.39 6.78 10.64
N LYS A 247 0.93 7.00 10.63
CA LYS A 247 1.59 8.12 9.94
C LYS A 247 2.85 7.66 9.21
N VAL A 248 3.16 8.34 8.12
CA VAL A 248 4.45 8.17 7.44
C VAL A 248 5.60 8.44 8.40
N GLY A 249 6.64 7.61 8.36
CA GLY A 249 7.82 7.68 9.21
C GLY A 249 7.74 6.86 10.49
N GLN A 250 6.59 6.31 10.87
CA GLN A 250 6.49 5.40 12.01
C GLN A 250 7.31 4.13 11.81
N SER A 251 7.88 3.63 12.90
CA SER A 251 8.58 2.35 12.92
C SER A 251 7.58 1.19 12.73
N VAL A 252 7.99 0.22 11.94
CA VAL A 252 7.20 -1.00 11.69
C VAL A 252 8.11 -2.21 11.77
N SER A 253 7.60 -3.28 12.34
CA SER A 253 8.22 -4.59 12.31
C SER A 253 7.40 -5.50 11.41
N ILE A 254 8.04 -6.13 10.43
CA ILE A 254 7.41 -7.01 9.45
C ILE A 254 7.80 -8.45 9.76
N GLU A 255 6.83 -9.29 10.04
CA GLU A 255 7.02 -10.73 10.25
C GLU A 255 6.61 -11.48 8.98
N VAL A 256 7.53 -12.26 8.41
CA VAL A 256 7.27 -13.11 7.24
C VAL A 256 7.33 -14.57 7.67
N PRO A 257 6.19 -15.27 7.81
CA PRO A 257 6.14 -16.65 8.31
C PRO A 257 7.00 -17.62 7.50
N ALA A 258 7.07 -17.43 6.18
CA ALA A 258 7.90 -18.25 5.29
C ALA A 258 9.42 -18.17 5.59
N LEU A 259 9.86 -17.17 6.35
CA LEU A 259 11.25 -16.99 6.77
C LEU A 259 11.48 -17.33 8.26
N GLY A 260 10.62 -18.19 8.86
CA GLY A 260 10.75 -18.61 10.24
C GLY A 260 10.42 -17.51 11.26
N HIS A 261 9.47 -16.64 10.92
CA HIS A 261 9.04 -15.48 11.74
C HIS A 261 10.16 -14.46 12.01
N GLU A 262 11.15 -14.39 11.14
CA GLU A 262 12.16 -13.33 11.18
C GLU A 262 11.48 -11.96 11.17
N LYS A 263 11.88 -11.07 12.08
CA LYS A 263 11.38 -9.69 12.15
C LYS A 263 12.28 -8.79 11.33
N LEU A 264 11.68 -8.13 10.36
CA LEU A 264 12.35 -7.15 9.51
C LEU A 264 11.88 -5.76 9.93
N GLU A 265 12.82 -4.92 10.32
CA GLU A 265 12.51 -3.55 10.75
C GLU A 265 12.48 -2.59 9.55
N GLY A 266 11.55 -1.65 9.60
CA GLY A 266 11.41 -0.64 8.58
C GLY A 266 10.66 0.59 9.08
N LYS A 267 10.36 1.49 8.14
CA LYS A 267 9.53 2.68 8.40
C LYS A 267 8.42 2.76 7.35
N LEU A 268 7.26 3.23 7.75
CA LEU A 268 6.19 3.52 6.81
C LEU A 268 6.63 4.64 5.85
N ILE A 269 6.66 4.33 4.56
CA ILE A 269 6.96 5.29 3.49
C ILE A 269 5.71 5.89 2.86
N TYR A 270 4.56 5.21 3.03
CA TYR A 270 3.31 5.63 2.44
C TYR A 270 2.12 5.22 3.31
N VAL A 271 1.16 6.12 3.44
CA VAL A 271 -0.17 5.90 4.00
C VAL A 271 -1.18 6.44 2.99
N GLY A 272 -2.08 5.59 2.53
CA GLY A 272 -3.08 5.94 1.52
C GLY A 272 -3.99 7.08 1.95
N GLN A 273 -4.36 7.93 1.00
CA GLN A 273 -5.28 9.04 1.22
C GLN A 273 -6.74 8.67 0.93
N THR A 274 -6.98 7.45 0.48
CA THR A 274 -8.30 6.92 0.13
C THR A 274 -8.56 5.61 0.84
N VAL A 275 -9.81 5.42 1.24
CA VAL A 275 -10.29 4.16 1.81
C VAL A 275 -10.78 3.28 0.67
N ASN A 276 -10.37 2.03 0.64
CA ASN A 276 -10.96 1.04 -0.26
C ASN A 276 -12.41 0.77 0.20
N PRO A 277 -13.43 1.04 -0.64
CA PRO A 277 -14.84 0.94 -0.23
C PRO A 277 -15.30 -0.51 0.02
N GLU A 278 -14.64 -1.49 -0.60
CA GLU A 278 -14.99 -2.91 -0.47
C GLU A 278 -14.46 -3.50 0.83
N THR A 279 -13.20 -3.21 1.16
CA THR A 279 -12.52 -3.78 2.34
C THR A 279 -12.56 -2.86 3.57
N ARG A 280 -12.95 -1.59 3.41
CA ARG A 280 -12.92 -0.55 4.46
C ARG A 280 -11.53 -0.41 5.09
N THR A 281 -10.50 -0.44 4.24
CA THR A 281 -9.10 -0.34 4.65
C THR A 281 -8.36 0.74 3.88
N VAL A 282 -7.25 1.19 4.45
CA VAL A 282 -6.28 2.10 3.84
C VAL A 282 -4.97 1.36 3.62
N LEU A 283 -4.40 1.49 2.43
CA LEU A 283 -3.13 0.87 2.06
C LEU A 283 -1.97 1.60 2.75
N VAL A 284 -1.08 0.83 3.37
CA VAL A 284 0.20 1.33 3.89
C VAL A 284 1.36 0.55 3.28
N ARG A 285 2.53 1.19 3.15
CA ARG A 285 3.72 0.59 2.53
C ARG A 285 4.98 0.87 3.33
N THR A 286 5.86 -0.11 3.32
CA THR A 286 7.24 -0.02 3.83
C THR A 286 8.19 -0.60 2.80
N ALA A 287 9.32 0.05 2.55
CA ALA A 287 10.37 -0.49 1.68
C ALA A 287 11.28 -1.42 2.48
N LEU A 288 11.63 -2.54 1.91
CA LEU A 288 12.54 -3.53 2.48
C LEU A 288 13.68 -3.83 1.51
N ASP A 289 14.91 -3.87 2.03
CA ASP A 289 16.06 -4.36 1.29
C ASP A 289 15.97 -5.88 1.10
N ASN A 290 16.20 -6.34 -0.13
CA ASN A 290 16.12 -7.76 -0.48
C ASN A 290 17.34 -8.23 -1.32
N LYS A 291 18.53 -7.76 -0.95
CA LYS A 291 19.78 -8.13 -1.66
C LYS A 291 20.02 -9.64 -1.67
N SER A 292 19.54 -10.34 -0.66
CA SER A 292 19.64 -11.81 -0.57
C SER A 292 18.62 -12.56 -1.44
N GLY A 293 17.60 -11.88 -2.00
CA GLY A 293 16.53 -12.50 -2.81
C GLY A 293 15.58 -13.42 -2.04
N ARG A 294 15.62 -13.38 -0.70
CA ARG A 294 14.76 -14.24 0.16
C ARG A 294 13.31 -13.82 0.18
N LEU A 295 13.06 -12.51 0.10
CA LEU A 295 11.71 -11.96 0.03
C LEU A 295 11.20 -12.07 -1.41
N LYS A 296 10.09 -12.79 -1.58
CA LYS A 296 9.45 -12.92 -2.90
C LYS A 296 8.11 -12.21 -2.89
N PRO A 297 7.76 -11.45 -3.92
CA PRO A 297 6.43 -10.89 -4.08
C PRO A 297 5.34 -11.95 -3.88
N SER A 298 4.22 -11.53 -3.32
CA SER A 298 3.08 -12.37 -2.90
C SER A 298 3.33 -13.25 -1.66
N MET A 299 4.49 -13.20 -1.00
CA MET A 299 4.66 -13.80 0.32
C MET A 299 3.77 -13.07 1.33
N LEU A 300 3.05 -13.85 2.15
CA LEU A 300 2.27 -13.29 3.25
C LEU A 300 3.21 -12.69 4.31
N ALA A 301 2.77 -11.60 4.90
CA ALA A 301 3.47 -10.89 5.97
C ALA A 301 2.47 -10.37 7.00
N SER A 302 2.92 -10.18 8.24
CA SER A 302 2.22 -9.39 9.25
C SER A 302 3.02 -8.13 9.48
N MET A 303 2.36 -6.98 9.46
CA MET A 303 2.97 -5.69 9.76
C MET A 303 2.52 -5.24 11.15
N LEU A 304 3.49 -4.99 12.03
CA LEU A 304 3.30 -4.45 13.37
C LEU A 304 3.72 -2.98 13.34
N ILE A 305 2.75 -2.10 13.41
CA ILE A 305 2.96 -0.65 13.35
C ILE A 305 2.91 -0.11 14.77
N GLU A 306 3.97 0.54 15.21
CA GLU A 306 3.99 1.22 16.50
C GLU A 306 3.19 2.52 16.41
N SER A 307 2.14 2.65 17.23
CA SER A 307 1.35 3.88 17.30
C SER A 307 2.18 5.03 17.89
N THR A 308 1.79 6.25 17.61
CA THR A 308 2.36 7.41 18.31
C THR A 308 2.12 7.27 19.81
N PRO A 309 3.15 7.41 20.68
CA PRO A 309 2.97 7.34 22.11
C PRO A 309 1.91 8.32 22.61
N VAL A 310 1.00 7.84 23.45
CA VAL A 310 -0.04 8.66 24.08
C VAL A 310 0.12 8.52 25.60
N LYS A 311 0.05 9.64 26.31
CA LYS A 311 0.07 9.63 27.77
C LYS A 311 -1.18 8.96 28.31
N ARG A 312 -0.99 7.82 28.96
CA ARG A 312 -2.06 7.05 29.63
C ARG A 312 -1.66 6.71 31.05
N LEU A 313 -2.65 6.62 31.93
CA LEU A 313 -2.42 6.10 33.28
C LEU A 313 -2.08 4.62 33.19
N VAL A 314 -1.05 4.20 33.88
CA VAL A 314 -0.63 2.80 33.93
C VAL A 314 -0.50 2.32 35.36
N VAL A 315 -0.75 1.02 35.56
CA VAL A 315 -0.54 0.33 36.83
C VAL A 315 0.32 -0.92 36.57
N PRO A 316 1.26 -1.26 37.48
CA PRO A 316 1.98 -2.53 37.38
C PRO A 316 1.00 -3.71 37.50
N ILE A 317 1.28 -4.81 36.84
CA ILE A 317 0.46 -6.03 36.95
C ILE A 317 0.40 -6.55 38.39
N THR A 318 1.46 -6.35 39.20
CA THR A 318 1.54 -6.72 40.59
C THR A 318 0.59 -5.95 41.53
N ALA A 319 0.08 -4.79 41.05
CA ALA A 319 -0.92 -4.00 41.76
C ALA A 319 -2.34 -4.53 41.59
N VAL A 320 -2.58 -5.39 40.56
CA VAL A 320 -3.89 -5.82 40.17
C VAL A 320 -4.30 -7.09 40.93
N VAL A 321 -5.44 -7.03 41.60
CA VAL A 321 -6.04 -8.16 42.31
C VAL A 321 -7.34 -8.51 41.57
N ARG A 322 -7.54 -9.79 41.26
CA ARG A 322 -8.75 -10.27 40.63
C ARG A 322 -9.70 -10.84 41.68
N GLN A 323 -10.89 -10.24 41.79
CA GLN A 323 -11.95 -10.68 42.67
C GLN A 323 -13.29 -10.63 41.94
N ASP A 324 -14.14 -11.63 42.13
CA ASP A 324 -15.48 -11.73 41.53
C ASP A 324 -15.50 -11.47 40.02
N ASP A 325 -14.49 -12.02 39.31
CA ASP A 325 -14.29 -11.89 37.86
C ASP A 325 -13.99 -10.45 37.37
N ALA A 326 -13.68 -9.51 38.28
CA ALA A 326 -13.30 -8.15 37.99
C ALA A 326 -11.91 -7.81 38.48
N ASP A 327 -11.24 -6.89 37.80
CA ASP A 327 -9.93 -6.37 38.20
C ASP A 327 -10.13 -5.26 39.24
N HIS A 328 -9.34 -5.31 40.32
CA HIS A 328 -9.35 -4.34 41.39
C HIS A 328 -7.93 -3.89 41.73
N VAL A 329 -7.81 -2.72 42.34
CA VAL A 329 -6.57 -2.23 42.94
C VAL A 329 -6.84 -1.67 44.34
N PHE A 330 -5.87 -1.78 45.23
CA PHE A 330 -5.93 -1.15 46.54
C PHE A 330 -5.48 0.31 46.47
N VAL A 331 -6.41 1.24 46.73
CA VAL A 331 -6.14 2.68 46.78
C VAL A 331 -5.94 3.09 48.22
N GLU A 332 -4.87 3.80 48.53
CA GLU A 332 -4.63 4.38 49.86
C GLU A 332 -5.51 5.60 50.06
N GLU A 333 -6.46 5.54 51.00
CA GLU A 333 -7.29 6.66 51.42
C GLU A 333 -6.67 7.53 52.50
N SER A 334 -5.92 6.86 53.42
CA SER A 334 -5.10 7.51 54.45
C SER A 334 -4.02 6.53 54.92
N ALA A 335 -3.07 6.98 55.72
CA ALA A 335 -2.01 6.12 56.25
C ALA A 335 -2.59 4.81 56.80
N ARG A 336 -2.17 3.66 56.27
CA ARG A 336 -2.59 2.30 56.63
C ARG A 336 -4.01 1.90 56.21
N HIS A 337 -4.81 2.79 55.63
CA HIS A 337 -6.17 2.48 55.19
C HIS A 337 -6.24 2.37 53.68
N PHE A 338 -6.57 1.18 53.22
CA PHE A 338 -6.64 0.85 51.79
C PHE A 338 -8.09 0.48 51.43
N ARG A 339 -8.56 0.99 50.31
CA ARG A 339 -9.85 0.63 49.75
C ARG A 339 -9.66 -0.16 48.47
N LEU A 340 -10.27 -1.34 48.40
CA LEU A 340 -10.31 -2.13 47.17
C LEU A 340 -11.25 -1.41 46.17
N SER A 341 -10.70 -0.97 45.07
CA SER A 341 -11.42 -0.20 44.05
C SER A 341 -11.52 -0.96 42.76
N PRO A 342 -12.68 -1.14 42.15
CA PRO A 342 -12.83 -1.78 40.85
C PRO A 342 -12.20 -0.90 39.77
N VAL A 343 -11.51 -1.53 38.82
CA VAL A 343 -10.84 -0.86 37.72
C VAL A 343 -11.08 -1.60 36.41
N LYS A 344 -11.17 -0.85 35.32
CA LYS A 344 -11.11 -1.44 33.96
C LYS A 344 -9.73 -1.20 33.40
N LEU A 345 -9.08 -2.27 33.03
CA LEU A 345 -7.71 -2.27 32.55
C LEU A 345 -7.65 -2.85 31.13
N ALA A 346 -6.76 -2.29 30.30
CA ALA A 346 -6.43 -2.89 29.00
C ALA A 346 -5.60 -4.17 29.19
N ALA A 347 -5.29 -4.85 28.08
CA ALA A 347 -4.39 -5.99 28.08
C ALA A 347 -3.00 -5.58 28.62
N GLU A 348 -2.31 -6.57 29.18
CA GLU A 348 -0.95 -6.38 29.70
C GLU A 348 0.04 -6.05 28.56
N GLN A 349 0.90 -5.08 28.83
CA GLN A 349 2.04 -4.74 27.99
C GLN A 349 3.27 -4.44 28.87
N ASN A 350 4.35 -5.15 28.67
CA ASN A 350 5.64 -4.93 29.39
C ASN A 350 5.52 -4.90 30.92
N GLY A 351 4.67 -5.76 31.50
CA GLY A 351 4.48 -5.84 32.96
C GLY A 351 3.57 -4.73 33.53
N GLN A 352 2.93 -3.94 32.66
CA GLN A 352 2.00 -2.87 33.04
C GLN A 352 0.67 -3.04 32.31
N ARG A 353 -0.38 -2.43 32.88
CA ARG A 353 -1.72 -2.37 32.26
C ARG A 353 -2.22 -0.92 32.24
N VAL A 354 -2.76 -0.50 31.10
CA VAL A 354 -3.33 0.83 30.96
C VAL A 354 -4.68 0.89 31.67
N VAL A 355 -4.89 1.94 32.46
CA VAL A 355 -6.15 2.19 33.15
C VAL A 355 -7.13 2.83 32.18
N LEU A 356 -8.27 2.17 31.96
CA LEU A 356 -9.37 2.69 31.16
C LEU A 356 -10.38 3.45 32.03
N GLU A 357 -10.71 2.89 33.21
CA GLU A 357 -11.64 3.48 34.16
C GLU A 357 -11.25 3.10 35.62
N GLY A 358 -11.62 3.91 36.59
CA GLY A 358 -11.56 3.60 38.01
C GLY A 358 -10.46 4.33 38.79
N LEU A 359 -9.43 4.89 38.15
CA LEU A 359 -8.37 5.65 38.82
C LEU A 359 -8.20 7.05 38.20
N LYS A 360 -7.62 7.94 39.02
CA LYS A 360 -7.24 9.30 38.61
C LYS A 360 -5.73 9.51 38.80
N PRO A 361 -5.11 10.43 38.03
CA PRO A 361 -3.72 10.82 38.27
C PRO A 361 -3.52 11.28 39.72
N GLY A 362 -2.39 10.91 40.34
CA GLY A 362 -2.06 11.31 41.68
C GLY A 362 -2.66 10.42 42.80
N MET A 363 -3.51 9.46 42.46
CA MET A 363 -3.95 8.47 43.47
C MET A 363 -2.79 7.56 43.87
N ARG A 364 -2.68 7.24 45.16
CA ARG A 364 -1.72 6.32 45.66
C ARG A 364 -2.30 4.92 45.71
N ILE A 365 -1.64 3.97 45.08
CA ILE A 365 -2.05 2.57 45.02
C ILE A 365 -0.97 1.64 45.53
N VAL A 366 -1.35 0.47 46.01
CA VAL A 366 -0.41 -0.61 46.29
C VAL A 366 0.11 -1.16 44.99
N SER A 367 1.37 -0.91 44.66
CA SER A 367 2.03 -1.33 43.42
C SER A 367 2.61 -2.73 43.49
N ASP A 368 2.97 -3.18 44.69
CA ASP A 368 3.48 -4.53 44.95
C ASP A 368 2.96 -5.02 46.29
N GLY A 369 2.81 -6.35 46.45
CA GLY A 369 2.27 -6.96 47.64
C GLY A 369 0.75 -6.84 47.82
N ALA A 370 0.00 -6.42 46.80
CA ALA A 370 -1.47 -6.28 46.84
C ALA A 370 -2.19 -7.58 47.22
N PHE A 371 -1.61 -8.74 46.89
CA PHE A 371 -2.13 -10.06 47.26
C PHE A 371 -2.17 -10.27 48.79
N HIS A 372 -1.23 -9.71 49.54
CA HIS A 372 -1.21 -9.84 51.01
C HIS A 372 -2.36 -9.09 51.70
N LEU A 373 -2.84 -7.99 51.09
CA LEU A 373 -4.02 -7.26 51.56
C LEU A 373 -5.34 -7.95 51.22
N ASN A 374 -5.38 -8.77 50.18
CA ASN A 374 -6.59 -9.46 49.73
C ASN A 374 -6.94 -10.70 50.57
N ASN A 375 -5.99 -11.20 51.37
CA ASN A 375 -6.17 -12.39 52.20
C ASN A 375 -6.43 -12.07 53.67
N HIS A 376 -6.66 -10.82 54.01
CA HIS A 376 -7.00 -10.30 55.33
C HIS A 376 -8.35 -9.60 55.30
#